data_2a6f08789468ccd1261cce745419cf57
#
_entry.id   2a6f08789468ccd1261cce745419cf57
#
_cell.length_a   1.000
_cell.length_b   1.000
_cell.length_c   1.000
_cell.angle_alpha   90.00
_cell.angle_beta   90.00
_cell.angle_gamma   90.00
#
_symmetry.space_group_name_H-M   'P 1'
#
loop_
_entity.id
_entity.type
_entity.pdbx_description
1 polymer ?
#
loop_
_entity_poly.entity_id
_entity_poly.type
_entity_poly.pdbx_seq_one_letter_code
_entity_poly.pdbx_strand_id
1 'polypeptide(L)'
;MTISAFSDELAQVRTKKKEFLTQIERIVPWKEWLCLIQPCYYKEKKRDPDAHQVKKGNTWHFGYKAHIGVDRDSGLVHTVEATAANVHDATETSKLLTGDEDEVYGDSGYLGAEKRGDAIIRNKAGRKIKYRINRRPSQVKKLKIHVKV
;
A
#
# COMPACT_ATOMS: atom_id res chain seq x y z
N MET A 1 -47.56 0.77 7.91
CA MET A 1 -46.21 1.29 7.61
C MET A 1 -45.75 0.67 6.30
N THR A 2 -45.52 1.48 5.29
CA THR A 2 -45.05 1.01 4.00
C THR A 2 -43.51 0.83 4.01
N ILE A 3 -42.99 -0.12 3.26
CA ILE A 3 -41.55 -0.42 3.17
C ILE A 3 -40.73 0.82 2.75
N SER A 4 -41.33 1.76 2.00
CA SER A 4 -40.71 3.03 1.63
C SER A 4 -40.43 3.96 2.83
N ALA A 5 -41.35 4.03 3.79
CA ALA A 5 -41.14 4.86 4.98
C ALA A 5 -39.98 4.34 5.86
N PHE A 6 -39.80 3.02 5.93
CA PHE A 6 -38.68 2.41 6.66
C PHE A 6 -37.33 2.62 5.99
N SER A 7 -37.30 2.65 4.65
CA SER A 7 -36.06 2.95 3.88
C SER A 7 -35.63 4.42 4.03
N ASP A 8 -36.59 5.34 4.14
CA ASP A 8 -36.32 6.77 4.32
C ASP A 8 -35.83 7.08 5.74
N GLU A 9 -36.33 6.36 6.75
CA GLU A 9 -35.86 6.46 8.13
C GLU A 9 -34.42 5.92 8.30
N LEU A 10 -34.09 4.80 7.67
CA LEU A 10 -32.72 4.26 7.64
C LEU A 10 -31.74 5.17 6.88
N ALA A 11 -32.20 5.89 5.87
CA ALA A 11 -31.38 6.87 5.13
C ALA A 11 -31.01 8.09 5.97
N GLN A 12 -31.78 8.39 7.06
CA GLN A 12 -31.52 9.50 7.96
C GLN A 12 -30.57 9.17 9.12
N VAL A 13 -30.22 7.90 9.34
CA VAL A 13 -29.27 7.52 10.39
C VAL A 13 -27.89 8.12 10.10
N ARG A 14 -27.55 9.18 10.83
CA ARG A 14 -26.21 9.78 10.81
C ARG A 14 -25.23 8.87 11.53
N THR A 15 -24.49 8.07 10.78
CA THR A 15 -23.37 7.33 11.33
C THR A 15 -22.14 8.24 11.43
N LYS A 16 -21.26 8.02 12.41
CA LYS A 16 -19.96 8.72 12.54
C LYS A 16 -19.18 8.73 11.20
N LYS A 17 -19.29 7.63 10.45
CA LYS A 17 -18.69 7.52 9.11
C LYS A 17 -19.30 8.51 8.12
N LYS A 18 -20.62 8.68 8.12
CA LYS A 18 -21.31 9.62 7.22
C LYS A 18 -20.96 11.05 7.56
N GLU A 19 -20.88 11.39 8.84
CA GLU A 19 -20.46 12.73 9.30
C GLU A 19 -19.02 13.03 8.90
N PHE A 20 -18.11 12.09 9.09
CA PHE A 20 -16.72 12.18 8.65
C PHE A 20 -16.62 12.41 7.15
N LEU A 21 -17.31 11.60 6.34
CA LEU A 21 -17.30 11.75 4.88
C LEU A 21 -17.86 13.11 4.44
N THR A 22 -18.92 13.60 5.10
CA THR A 22 -19.47 14.93 4.81
C THR A 22 -18.49 16.06 5.14
N GLN A 23 -17.71 15.91 6.21
CA GLN A 23 -16.66 16.87 6.55
C GLN A 23 -15.52 16.84 5.52
N ILE A 24 -15.06 15.66 5.14
CA ILE A 24 -14.02 15.45 4.10
C ILE A 24 -14.48 16.09 2.78
N GLU A 25 -15.75 15.90 2.40
CA GLU A 25 -16.30 16.45 1.15
C GLU A 25 -16.30 17.98 1.10
N ARG A 26 -16.36 18.65 2.26
CA ARG A 26 -16.25 20.11 2.36
C ARG A 26 -14.82 20.63 2.34
N ILE A 27 -13.86 19.85 2.84
CA ILE A 27 -12.46 20.27 3.00
C ILE A 27 -11.67 19.98 1.73
N VAL A 28 -11.94 18.83 1.09
CA VAL A 28 -11.17 18.36 -0.06
C VAL A 28 -11.70 19.01 -1.35
N PRO A 29 -10.86 19.70 -2.11
CA PRO A 29 -11.24 20.32 -3.39
C PRO A 29 -11.30 19.25 -4.49
N TRP A 30 -12.30 18.38 -4.44
CA TRP A 30 -12.45 17.23 -5.34
C TRP A 30 -12.46 17.62 -6.82
N LYS A 31 -13.05 18.77 -7.16
CA LYS A 31 -13.14 19.23 -8.55
C LYS A 31 -11.76 19.53 -9.13
N GLU A 32 -10.93 20.24 -8.37
CA GLU A 32 -9.56 20.56 -8.77
C GLU A 32 -8.73 19.29 -8.90
N TRP A 33 -8.84 18.38 -7.95
CA TRP A 33 -8.14 17.09 -8.00
C TRP A 33 -8.59 16.23 -9.16
N LEU A 34 -9.90 16.16 -9.44
CA LEU A 34 -10.41 15.44 -10.59
C LEU A 34 -9.89 16.04 -11.91
N CYS A 35 -9.81 17.37 -12.03
CA CYS A 35 -9.24 18.01 -13.22
C CYS A 35 -7.75 17.67 -13.42
N LEU A 36 -6.96 17.53 -12.34
CA LEU A 36 -5.57 17.13 -12.40
C LEU A 36 -5.40 15.65 -12.79
N ILE A 37 -6.28 14.79 -12.30
CA ILE A 37 -6.20 13.34 -12.51
C ILE A 37 -6.83 12.94 -13.85
N GLN A 38 -7.89 13.64 -14.31
CA GLN A 38 -8.66 13.29 -15.49
C GLN A 38 -7.82 13.14 -16.77
N PRO A 39 -6.80 13.96 -17.05
CA PRO A 39 -5.92 13.76 -18.20
C PRO A 39 -5.13 12.45 -18.15
N CYS A 40 -4.83 11.95 -16.92
CA CYS A 40 -4.11 10.71 -16.69
C CYS A 40 -5.03 9.48 -16.72
N TYR A 41 -6.36 9.69 -16.69
CA TYR A 41 -7.31 8.59 -16.74
C TYR A 41 -7.50 8.08 -18.16
N TYR A 42 -7.37 6.79 -18.33
CA TYR A 42 -7.62 6.12 -19.61
C TYR A 42 -9.08 6.31 -20.04
N LYS A 43 -9.30 7.09 -21.11
CA LYS A 43 -10.66 7.44 -21.59
C LYS A 43 -11.33 6.32 -22.39
N GLU A 44 -10.58 5.34 -22.83
CA GLU A 44 -11.09 4.26 -23.67
C GLU A 44 -11.22 2.96 -22.90
N LYS A 45 -12.22 2.14 -23.28
CA LYS A 45 -12.45 0.77 -22.74
C LYS A 45 -11.31 -0.22 -23.06
N LYS A 46 -10.21 0.22 -23.66
CA LYS A 46 -9.02 -0.61 -23.88
C LYS A 46 -8.28 -0.76 -22.56
N ARG A 47 -7.91 -2.00 -22.23
CA ARG A 47 -7.06 -2.29 -21.07
C ARG A 47 -5.73 -1.57 -21.26
N ASP A 48 -5.31 -0.84 -20.24
CA ASP A 48 -3.98 -0.24 -20.20
C ASP A 48 -2.93 -1.34 -20.43
N PRO A 49 -2.05 -1.22 -21.46
CA PRO A 49 -1.08 -2.26 -21.79
C PRO A 49 -0.09 -2.53 -20.65
N ASP A 50 0.16 -1.55 -19.80
CA ASP A 50 1.11 -1.65 -18.69
C ASP A 50 0.47 -2.16 -17.40
N ALA A 51 -0.86 -2.22 -17.33
CA ALA A 51 -1.58 -2.78 -16.18
C ALA A 51 -1.65 -4.32 -16.27
N HIS A 52 -1.39 -4.99 -15.16
CA HIS A 52 -1.36 -6.45 -15.09
C HIS A 52 -2.32 -7.01 -14.05
N GLN A 53 -2.65 -8.29 -14.22
CA GLN A 53 -3.46 -9.02 -13.23
C GLN A 53 -2.58 -9.53 -12.10
N VAL A 54 -3.11 -9.42 -10.88
CA VAL A 54 -2.53 -10.02 -9.68
C VAL A 54 -3.62 -10.71 -8.86
N LYS A 55 -3.32 -11.88 -8.30
CA LYS A 55 -4.22 -12.58 -7.40
C LYS A 55 -3.86 -12.28 -5.95
N LYS A 56 -4.84 -11.76 -5.18
CA LYS A 56 -4.69 -11.55 -3.74
C LYS A 56 -5.78 -12.35 -3.01
N GLY A 57 -5.38 -13.42 -2.34
CA GLY A 57 -6.32 -14.41 -1.81
C GLY A 57 -7.07 -15.10 -2.96
N ASN A 58 -8.40 -15.07 -2.93
CA ASN A 58 -9.27 -15.63 -3.99
C ASN A 58 -9.72 -14.59 -5.03
N THR A 59 -9.31 -13.32 -4.89
CA THR A 59 -9.74 -12.24 -5.77
C THR A 59 -8.64 -11.86 -6.76
N TRP A 60 -9.03 -11.66 -8.02
CA TRP A 60 -8.17 -11.12 -9.05
C TRP A 60 -8.33 -9.60 -9.13
N HIS A 61 -7.21 -8.90 -9.13
CA HIS A 61 -7.14 -7.45 -9.31
C HIS A 61 -6.37 -7.16 -10.60
N PHE A 62 -6.84 -6.15 -11.34
CA PHE A 62 -6.17 -5.66 -12.53
C PHE A 62 -5.79 -4.20 -12.32
N GLY A 63 -4.56 -3.82 -12.61
CA GLY A 63 -4.09 -2.45 -12.45
C GLY A 63 -2.63 -2.35 -12.08
N TYR A 64 -2.34 -1.40 -11.21
CA TYR A 64 -1.01 -1.06 -10.72
C TYR A 64 -0.89 -1.30 -9.22
N LYS A 65 0.35 -1.33 -8.73
CA LYS A 65 0.69 -1.23 -7.31
C LYS A 65 1.37 0.10 -7.04
N ALA A 66 1.11 0.69 -5.89
CA ALA A 66 1.90 1.75 -5.32
C ALA A 66 2.75 1.19 -4.19
N HIS A 67 4.05 1.39 -4.28
CA HIS A 67 5.00 1.12 -3.22
C HIS A 67 5.38 2.44 -2.58
N ILE A 68 5.36 2.52 -1.25
CA ILE A 68 5.61 3.77 -0.53
C ILE A 68 6.76 3.59 0.46
N GLY A 69 7.70 4.53 0.44
CA GLY A 69 8.70 4.72 1.50
C GLY A 69 8.19 5.76 2.48
N VAL A 70 8.17 5.39 3.77
CA VAL A 70 7.63 6.23 4.85
C VAL A 70 8.68 6.39 5.93
N ASP A 71 8.92 7.61 6.35
CA ASP A 71 9.76 7.86 7.53
C ASP A 71 9.06 7.34 8.78
N ARG A 72 9.79 6.51 9.55
CA ARG A 72 9.22 5.80 10.71
C ARG A 72 8.79 6.76 11.83
N ASP A 73 9.54 7.81 12.03
CA ASP A 73 9.39 8.68 13.21
C ASP A 73 8.33 9.77 12.96
N SER A 74 8.32 10.34 11.76
CA SER A 74 7.35 11.36 11.36
C SER A 74 6.08 10.80 10.72
N GLY A 75 6.12 9.58 10.17
CA GLY A 75 5.03 9.00 9.39
C GLY A 75 4.84 9.64 8.02
N LEU A 76 5.77 10.49 7.59
CA LEU A 76 5.69 11.16 6.30
C LEU A 76 6.17 10.26 5.16
N VAL A 77 5.42 10.26 4.06
CA VAL A 77 5.82 9.58 2.82
C VAL A 77 6.90 10.40 2.14
N HIS A 78 8.06 9.81 1.88
CA HIS A 78 9.18 10.44 1.18
C HIS A 78 9.40 9.90 -0.22
N THR A 79 8.94 8.68 -0.52
CA THR A 79 9.12 8.05 -1.83
C THR A 79 7.85 7.30 -2.23
N VAL A 80 7.49 7.42 -3.49
CA VAL A 80 6.36 6.66 -4.08
C VAL A 80 6.83 6.10 -5.42
N GLU A 81 6.68 4.78 -5.58
CA GLU A 81 6.95 4.07 -6.83
C GLU A 81 5.68 3.36 -7.31
N ALA A 82 5.33 3.54 -8.58
CA ALA A 82 4.20 2.87 -9.20
C ALA A 82 4.71 1.78 -10.16
N THR A 83 4.18 0.58 -10.01
CA THR A 83 4.53 -0.55 -10.87
C THR A 83 3.29 -1.30 -11.33
N ALA A 84 3.43 -2.10 -12.38
CA ALA A 84 2.40 -3.05 -12.76
C ALA A 84 2.08 -4.00 -11.59
N ALA A 85 0.83 -4.43 -11.47
CA ALA A 85 0.36 -5.18 -10.31
C ALA A 85 1.07 -6.54 -10.10
N ASN A 86 1.68 -7.11 -11.16
CA ASN A 86 2.43 -8.37 -11.11
C ASN A 86 3.87 -8.22 -10.61
N VAL A 87 4.41 -7.00 -10.51
CA VAL A 87 5.78 -6.76 -10.01
C VAL A 87 5.86 -7.14 -8.53
N HIS A 88 6.92 -7.85 -8.15
CA HIS A 88 7.09 -8.30 -6.78
C HIS A 88 7.60 -7.16 -5.89
N ASP A 89 7.02 -7.00 -4.70
CA ASP A 89 7.29 -5.86 -3.81
C ASP A 89 8.78 -5.76 -3.43
N ALA A 90 9.44 -6.89 -3.19
CA ALA A 90 10.88 -6.92 -2.87
C ALA A 90 11.79 -6.37 -3.97
N THR A 91 11.34 -6.28 -5.24
CA THR A 91 12.13 -5.71 -6.35
C THR A 91 12.22 -4.19 -6.27
N GLU A 92 11.27 -3.56 -5.62
CA GLU A 92 11.18 -2.10 -5.57
C GLU A 92 11.84 -1.51 -4.31
N THR A 93 12.31 -2.37 -3.39
CA THR A 93 12.88 -1.94 -2.10
C THR A 93 14.02 -0.92 -2.25
N SER A 94 14.95 -1.16 -3.18
CA SER A 94 16.09 -0.27 -3.38
C SER A 94 15.70 1.14 -3.84
N LYS A 95 14.58 1.25 -4.58
CA LYS A 95 14.05 2.55 -5.05
C LYS A 95 13.34 3.32 -3.95
N LEU A 96 12.83 2.62 -2.93
CA LEU A 96 12.11 3.22 -1.81
C LEU A 96 13.05 3.79 -0.73
N LEU A 97 14.32 3.40 -0.74
CA LEU A 97 15.29 3.83 0.25
C LEU A 97 16.01 5.11 -0.19
N THR A 98 16.23 6.02 0.75
CA THR A 98 17.00 7.26 0.56
C THR A 98 18.51 7.01 0.68
N GLY A 99 18.88 5.90 1.34
CA GLY A 99 20.25 5.51 1.64
C GLY A 99 20.79 6.06 2.96
N ASP A 100 19.96 6.73 3.73
CA ASP A 100 20.37 7.26 5.05
C ASP A 100 19.90 6.35 6.21
N GLU A 101 19.08 5.34 5.91
CA GLU A 101 18.45 4.47 6.88
C GLU A 101 19.46 3.57 7.61
N ASP A 102 19.33 3.42 8.92
CA ASP A 102 20.01 2.39 9.72
C ASP A 102 19.18 1.11 9.83
N GLU A 103 17.84 1.24 9.80
CA GLU A 103 16.90 0.14 9.87
C GLU A 103 15.76 0.34 8.85
N VAL A 104 15.37 -0.74 8.19
CA VAL A 104 14.27 -0.77 7.22
C VAL A 104 13.21 -1.76 7.72
N TYR A 105 11.97 -1.30 7.78
CA TYR A 105 10.81 -2.09 8.18
C TYR A 105 9.92 -2.36 6.97
N GLY A 106 9.45 -3.59 6.84
CA GLY A 106 8.56 -3.97 5.74
C GLY A 106 7.61 -5.10 6.12
N ASP A 107 6.56 -5.23 5.34
CA ASP A 107 5.65 -6.36 5.44
C ASP A 107 6.25 -7.64 4.80
N SER A 108 5.51 -8.73 4.81
CA SER A 108 5.97 -10.01 4.27
C SER A 108 6.11 -10.05 2.74
N GLY A 109 5.63 -9.04 2.02
CA GLY A 109 5.82 -8.88 0.58
C GLY A 109 7.28 -8.56 0.23
N TYR A 110 8.00 -7.92 1.14
CA TYR A 110 9.41 -7.53 1.00
C TYR A 110 10.40 -8.61 1.50
N LEU A 111 9.95 -9.81 1.84
CA LEU A 111 10.85 -10.90 2.27
C LEU A 111 11.89 -11.22 1.20
N GLY A 112 13.16 -11.21 1.62
CA GLY A 112 14.30 -11.49 0.75
C GLY A 112 14.86 -10.26 0.03
N ALA A 113 14.30 -9.06 0.26
CA ALA A 113 14.82 -7.82 -0.31
C ALA A 113 16.31 -7.62 -0.01
N GLU A 114 16.74 -7.95 1.19
CA GLU A 114 18.15 -7.83 1.65
C GLU A 114 19.13 -8.78 0.93
N LYS A 115 18.62 -9.80 0.25
CA LYS A 115 19.42 -10.83 -0.46
C LYS A 115 19.54 -10.57 -1.96
N ARG A 116 18.90 -9.55 -2.46
CA ARG A 116 18.91 -9.21 -3.88
C ARG A 116 20.23 -8.56 -4.26
N GLY A 117 20.63 -8.71 -5.52
CA GLY A 117 21.84 -8.10 -6.04
C GLY A 117 21.81 -6.57 -6.09
N ASP A 118 20.61 -5.98 -6.12
CA ASP A 118 20.35 -4.55 -6.12
C ASP A 118 20.06 -3.98 -4.72
N ALA A 119 20.17 -4.81 -3.66
CA ALA A 119 19.88 -4.38 -2.29
C ALA A 119 20.89 -3.35 -1.77
N ILE A 120 20.40 -2.28 -1.17
CA ILE A 120 21.21 -1.32 -0.44
C ILE A 120 21.50 -1.90 0.95
N ILE A 121 22.69 -2.49 1.11
CA ILE A 121 23.09 -3.20 2.35
C ILE A 121 23.75 -2.23 3.34
N ARG A 122 24.34 -1.14 2.84
CA ARG A 122 24.99 -0.10 3.65
C ARG A 122 24.43 1.25 3.33
N ASN A 123 24.25 2.06 4.36
CA ASN A 123 23.82 3.45 4.19
C ASN A 123 24.99 4.34 3.71
N LYS A 124 24.72 5.60 3.40
CA LYS A 124 25.70 6.60 2.95
C LYS A 124 26.85 6.82 3.96
N ALA A 125 26.61 6.56 5.24
CA ALA A 125 27.64 6.60 6.28
C ALA A 125 28.45 5.30 6.40
N GLY A 126 28.25 4.32 5.50
CA GLY A 126 28.94 3.04 5.46
C GLY A 126 28.45 2.02 6.50
N ARG A 127 27.44 2.35 7.31
CA ARG A 127 26.87 1.45 8.32
C ARG A 127 25.95 0.42 7.67
N LYS A 128 25.95 -0.79 8.20
CA LYS A 128 25.08 -1.86 7.70
C LYS A 128 23.62 -1.59 8.06
N ILE A 129 22.75 -1.59 7.05
CA ILE A 129 21.31 -1.45 7.21
C ILE A 129 20.72 -2.76 7.76
N LYS A 130 19.88 -2.66 8.77
CA LYS A 130 19.15 -3.80 9.35
C LYS A 130 17.77 -3.90 8.74
N TYR A 131 17.53 -4.96 7.97
CA TYR A 131 16.21 -5.26 7.41
C TYR A 131 15.35 -6.01 8.42
N ARG A 132 14.23 -5.42 8.80
CA ARG A 132 13.24 -5.96 9.75
C ARG A 132 11.92 -6.25 9.03
N ILE A 133 11.95 -7.29 8.21
CA ILE A 133 10.80 -7.68 7.39
C ILE A 133 9.94 -8.67 8.15
N ASN A 134 8.63 -8.43 8.19
CA ASN A 134 7.67 -9.30 8.85
C ASN A 134 7.63 -10.68 8.20
N ARG A 135 7.63 -11.72 9.02
CA ARG A 135 7.51 -13.11 8.54
C ARG A 135 6.06 -13.44 8.20
N ARG A 136 5.87 -14.30 7.22
CA ARG A 136 4.53 -14.81 6.88
C ARG A 136 3.93 -15.59 8.06
N PRO A 137 2.60 -15.58 8.27
CA PRO A 137 1.95 -16.31 9.37
C PRO A 137 2.31 -17.78 9.43
N SER A 138 2.50 -18.44 8.28
CA SER A 138 2.94 -19.85 8.18
C SER A 138 4.35 -20.07 8.74
N GLN A 139 5.25 -19.11 8.57
CA GLN A 139 6.61 -19.16 9.11
C GLN A 139 6.62 -18.91 10.62
N VAL A 140 5.77 -17.98 11.09
CA VAL A 140 5.61 -17.68 12.53
C VAL A 140 5.05 -18.89 13.28
N LYS A 141 4.08 -19.60 12.71
CA LYS A 141 3.53 -20.84 13.29
C LYS A 141 4.60 -21.90 13.48
N LYS A 142 5.51 -22.07 12.53
CA LYS A 142 6.63 -23.03 12.64
C LYS A 142 7.60 -22.68 13.76
N LEU A 143 7.86 -21.39 14.01
CA LEU A 143 8.74 -20.96 15.10
C LEU A 143 8.17 -21.25 16.49
N LYS A 144 6.86 -21.14 16.69
CA LYS A 144 6.20 -21.44 17.98
C LYS A 144 6.30 -22.92 18.38
N ILE A 145 6.57 -23.82 17.43
CA ILE A 145 6.74 -25.26 17.71
C ILE A 145 8.12 -25.56 18.30
N HIS A 146 9.11 -24.70 18.08
CA HIS A 146 10.49 -24.90 18.58
C HIS A 146 10.73 -24.29 19.98
N VAL A 147 9.78 -23.57 20.54
CA VAL A 147 9.83 -23.03 21.91
C VAL A 147 8.89 -23.83 22.81
N LYS A 148 9.03 -25.16 22.80
CA LYS A 148 8.55 -26.01 23.89
C LYS A 148 9.78 -26.37 24.71
N VAL A 149 9.94 -25.67 25.83
CA VAL A 149 10.72 -26.06 26.98
C VAL A 149 10.13 -27.33 27.56
#